data_eb23eedc7ebc3302193ff35c2f0ca0c4
#
_entry.id   eb23eedc7ebc3302193ff35c2f0ca0c4
#
_cell.length_a   1.000
_cell.length_b   1.000
_cell.length_c   1.000
_cell.angle_alpha   90.00
_cell.angle_beta   90.00
_cell.angle_gamma   90.00
#
_symmetry.space_group_name_H-M   'P 1'
#
loop_
_entity.id
_entity.type
_entity.pdbx_description
1 polymer ?
#
loop_
_entity_poly.entity_id
_entity_poly.type
_entity_poly.pdbx_seq_one_letter_code
_entity_poly.pdbx_strand_id
1 'polypeptide(L)'
;MAGSFLADKEICIVAYGETKIERRGGRSAYEIAAEVAEQLYKKTKLGPSDIDGVTFTVPISECSNPFWSGYATEYLGISAKWLQTSDIGGASAIGNVTRAAMAIKSGLCETAMILGVDAPSTQWRAYYGSYRNEFWDPVGVQGPPGAFGLLMNRYEHQYGIDYRGLGALAVAQRNGAIKNPNAYEKLRHKITIDDYINSRQVSSPLRLLDSVMWADGGNGLVMMKTSRAKKLGLTNRIYPISYAEISNFDCANQTPDITATGHSVVGPKVLRDAKLKAKDVDMFHPYDDFLFAV
;
A
#
# COMPACT_ATOMS: atom_id res chain seq x y z
N MET A 1 14.63 26.75 3.46
CA MET A 1 13.48 25.83 3.30
C MET A 1 13.45 24.90 4.50
N ALA A 2 12.33 24.79 5.21
CA ALA A 2 12.19 23.85 6.33
C ALA A 2 12.35 22.42 5.79
N GLY A 3 13.26 21.64 6.39
CA GLY A 3 13.40 20.22 6.06
C GLY A 3 12.16 19.43 6.48
N SER A 4 12.15 18.12 6.18
CA SER A 4 11.08 17.24 6.62
C SER A 4 10.93 17.26 8.14
N PHE A 5 9.69 17.32 8.65
CA PHE A 5 9.40 17.21 10.09
C PHE A 5 9.80 15.82 10.67
N LEU A 6 10.11 14.86 9.81
CA LEU A 6 10.57 13.51 10.16
C LEU A 6 12.10 13.41 10.25
N ALA A 7 12.84 14.42 9.78
CA ALA A 7 14.29 14.35 9.65
C ALA A 7 15.04 14.26 11.00
N ASP A 8 14.40 14.63 12.12
CA ASP A 8 14.96 14.58 13.48
C ASP A 8 15.03 13.15 14.06
N LYS A 9 14.46 12.17 13.40
CA LYS A 9 14.39 10.76 13.86
C LYS A 9 13.77 10.59 15.25
N GLU A 10 12.89 11.52 15.63
CA GLU A 10 12.18 11.44 16.91
C GLU A 10 11.21 10.26 16.95
N ILE A 11 10.64 9.88 15.79
CA ILE A 11 9.69 8.81 15.63
C ILE A 11 10.33 7.64 14.90
N CYS A 12 10.07 6.42 15.36
CA CYS A 12 10.56 5.21 14.71
C CYS A 12 9.47 4.13 14.60
N ILE A 13 9.62 3.29 13.58
CA ILE A 13 8.92 2.01 13.44
C ILE A 13 9.74 0.98 14.20
N VAL A 14 9.10 0.17 15.05
CA VAL A 14 9.76 -0.78 15.94
C VAL A 14 9.39 -2.23 15.67
N ALA A 15 8.30 -2.47 14.95
CA ALA A 15 7.86 -3.80 14.56
C ALA A 15 7.08 -3.76 13.25
N TYR A 16 7.09 -4.90 12.59
CA TYR A 16 6.36 -5.20 11.39
C TYR A 16 5.75 -6.61 11.51
N GLY A 17 4.53 -6.77 11.03
CA GLY A 17 3.83 -8.04 10.93
C GLY A 17 3.17 -8.19 9.57
N GLU A 18 3.05 -9.41 9.06
CA GLU A 18 2.33 -9.71 7.83
C GLU A 18 1.71 -11.11 7.90
N THR A 19 0.58 -11.29 7.24
CA THR A 19 -0.04 -12.60 7.08
C THR A 19 0.42 -13.29 5.82
N LYS A 20 0.18 -14.59 5.73
CA LYS A 20 0.22 -15.29 4.45
C LYS A 20 -0.86 -14.72 3.53
N ILE A 21 -0.52 -14.53 2.25
CA ILE A 21 -1.48 -14.11 1.22
C ILE A 21 -2.27 -15.32 0.76
N GLU A 22 -3.59 -15.20 0.81
CA GLU A 22 -4.52 -16.25 0.43
C GLU A 22 -5.51 -15.76 -0.62
N ARG A 23 -6.21 -16.67 -1.24
CA ARG A 23 -7.33 -16.34 -2.11
C ARG A 23 -8.51 -17.22 -1.75
N ARG A 24 -9.63 -16.61 -1.39
CA ARG A 24 -10.82 -17.28 -0.87
C ARG A 24 -10.48 -18.15 0.35
N GLY A 25 -9.66 -17.57 1.24
CA GLY A 25 -9.19 -18.24 2.45
C GLY A 25 -10.25 -18.38 3.55
N GLY A 26 -11.39 -17.72 3.40
CA GLY A 26 -12.52 -17.78 4.34
C GLY A 26 -12.38 -16.86 5.56
N ARG A 27 -11.25 -16.15 5.71
CA ARG A 27 -11.03 -15.21 6.83
C ARG A 27 -11.63 -13.84 6.52
N SER A 28 -12.13 -13.18 7.55
CA SER A 28 -12.55 -11.78 7.49
C SER A 28 -11.36 -10.82 7.64
N ALA A 29 -11.56 -9.55 7.27
CA ALA A 29 -10.56 -8.50 7.52
C ALA A 29 -10.28 -8.33 9.03
N TYR A 30 -11.24 -8.62 9.90
CA TYR A 30 -11.07 -8.58 11.37
C TYR A 30 -10.09 -9.67 11.84
N GLU A 31 -10.26 -10.91 11.38
CA GLU A 31 -9.37 -12.02 11.72
C GLU A 31 -7.94 -11.80 11.19
N ILE A 32 -7.83 -11.25 10.00
CA ILE A 32 -6.53 -10.84 9.41
C ILE A 32 -5.89 -9.75 10.27
N ALA A 33 -6.65 -8.75 10.71
CA ALA A 33 -6.15 -7.70 11.60
C ALA A 33 -5.66 -8.26 12.94
N ALA A 34 -6.40 -9.21 13.53
CA ALA A 34 -5.99 -9.86 14.78
C ALA A 34 -4.70 -10.65 14.62
N GLU A 35 -4.53 -11.42 13.54
CA GLU A 35 -3.29 -12.15 13.26
C GLU A 35 -2.09 -11.21 13.15
N VAL A 36 -2.24 -10.08 12.43
CA VAL A 36 -1.18 -9.06 12.33
C VAL A 36 -0.88 -8.47 13.70
N ALA A 37 -1.91 -8.09 14.47
CA ALA A 37 -1.74 -7.50 15.80
C ALA A 37 -1.01 -8.46 16.75
N GLU A 38 -1.36 -9.75 16.76
CA GLU A 38 -0.66 -10.77 17.56
C GLU A 38 0.83 -10.86 17.21
N GLN A 39 1.18 -10.82 15.92
CA GLN A 39 2.58 -10.83 15.50
C GLN A 39 3.32 -9.59 16.02
N LEU A 40 2.67 -8.42 15.96
CA LEU A 40 3.23 -7.16 16.46
C LEU A 40 3.43 -7.20 17.98
N TYR A 41 2.45 -7.72 18.74
CA TYR A 41 2.56 -7.90 20.20
C TYR A 41 3.71 -8.86 20.56
N LYS A 42 3.83 -9.99 19.87
CA LYS A 42 4.93 -10.95 20.10
C LYS A 42 6.31 -10.32 19.87
N LYS A 43 6.45 -9.48 18.82
CA LYS A 43 7.72 -8.83 18.48
C LYS A 43 8.10 -7.68 19.41
N THR A 44 7.13 -6.96 19.93
CA THR A 44 7.34 -5.79 20.80
C THR A 44 7.24 -6.10 22.28
N LYS A 45 6.63 -7.23 22.65
CA LYS A 45 6.20 -7.59 24.01
C LYS A 45 5.19 -6.58 24.59
N LEU A 46 4.48 -5.85 23.74
CA LEU A 46 3.36 -4.99 24.09
C LEU A 46 2.07 -5.80 24.05
N GLY A 47 1.01 -5.25 24.67
CA GLY A 47 -0.35 -5.76 24.59
C GLY A 47 -1.33 -4.70 24.07
N PRO A 48 -2.63 -5.03 23.95
CA PRO A 48 -3.65 -4.09 23.51
C PRO A 48 -3.70 -2.80 24.32
N SER A 49 -3.46 -2.88 25.64
CA SER A 49 -3.44 -1.72 26.56
C SER A 49 -2.26 -0.76 26.36
N ASP A 50 -1.21 -1.19 25.65
CA ASP A 50 -0.03 -0.37 25.35
C ASP A 50 -0.18 0.41 24.03
N ILE A 51 -1.22 0.10 23.25
CA ILE A 51 -1.53 0.77 21.99
C ILE A 51 -2.64 1.79 22.25
N ASP A 52 -2.35 3.06 22.06
CA ASP A 52 -3.29 4.15 22.26
C ASP A 52 -3.56 4.97 21.00
N GLY A 53 -2.95 4.58 19.87
CA GLY A 53 -3.23 5.10 18.55
C GLY A 53 -3.42 3.98 17.52
N VAL A 54 -4.43 4.09 16.66
CA VAL A 54 -4.66 3.11 15.59
C VAL A 54 -5.01 3.82 14.29
N THR A 55 -4.46 3.34 13.19
CA THR A 55 -4.89 3.78 11.86
C THR A 55 -5.02 2.59 10.91
N PHE A 56 -6.07 2.65 10.10
CA PHE A 56 -6.41 1.64 9.11
C PHE A 56 -6.40 2.24 7.71
N THR A 57 -6.12 1.40 6.72
CA THR A 57 -6.63 1.60 5.37
C THR A 57 -8.09 1.16 5.31
N VAL A 58 -8.90 1.73 4.41
CA VAL A 58 -10.25 1.19 4.16
C VAL A 58 -10.11 -0.12 3.40
N PRO A 59 -10.54 -1.27 3.95
CA PRO A 59 -10.54 -2.52 3.20
C PRO A 59 -11.69 -2.52 2.19
N ILE A 60 -11.44 -3.08 1.04
CA ILE A 60 -12.46 -3.24 -0.01
C ILE A 60 -13.61 -4.13 0.48
N SER A 61 -13.28 -5.19 1.23
CA SER A 61 -14.26 -6.10 1.82
C SER A 61 -15.21 -5.44 2.81
N GLU A 62 -14.83 -4.27 3.37
CA GLU A 62 -15.57 -3.53 4.37
C GLU A 62 -15.93 -2.09 3.92
N CYS A 63 -15.78 -1.77 2.64
CA CYS A 63 -15.95 -0.40 2.12
C CYS A 63 -17.37 0.15 2.30
N SER A 64 -18.38 -0.69 2.50
CA SER A 64 -19.75 -0.30 2.84
C SER A 64 -20.01 -0.14 4.34
N ASN A 65 -19.00 -0.41 5.18
CA ASN A 65 -19.10 -0.31 6.64
C ASN A 65 -18.48 1.02 7.11
N PRO A 66 -19.28 2.06 7.39
CA PRO A 66 -18.77 3.36 7.80
C PRO A 66 -18.12 3.36 9.19
N PHE A 67 -18.31 2.29 9.95
CA PHE A 67 -17.78 2.11 11.31
C PHE A 67 -16.62 1.11 11.36
N TRP A 68 -16.07 0.73 10.23
CA TRP A 68 -15.01 -0.27 10.12
C TRP A 68 -13.91 -0.08 11.16
N SER A 69 -13.31 1.10 11.21
CA SER A 69 -12.17 1.36 12.11
C SER A 69 -12.54 1.23 13.58
N GLY A 70 -13.73 1.69 13.97
CA GLY A 70 -14.25 1.55 15.34
C GLY A 70 -14.43 0.08 15.72
N TYR A 71 -15.14 -0.68 14.88
CA TYR A 71 -15.38 -2.10 15.14
C TYR A 71 -14.11 -2.94 15.10
N ALA A 72 -13.17 -2.64 14.18
CA ALA A 72 -11.89 -3.33 14.14
C ALA A 72 -11.04 -3.04 15.38
N THR A 73 -11.05 -1.81 15.87
CA THR A 73 -10.34 -1.41 17.10
C THR A 73 -10.94 -2.11 18.32
N GLU A 74 -12.28 -2.19 18.41
CA GLU A 74 -12.99 -2.94 19.45
C GLU A 74 -12.65 -4.43 19.38
N TYR A 75 -12.69 -5.03 18.20
CA TYR A 75 -12.35 -6.45 17.98
C TYR A 75 -10.92 -6.78 18.44
N LEU A 76 -9.99 -5.83 18.29
CA LEU A 76 -8.61 -5.96 18.75
C LEU A 76 -8.44 -5.71 20.25
N GLY A 77 -9.49 -5.31 20.97
CA GLY A 77 -9.45 -5.00 22.39
C GLY A 77 -8.64 -3.73 22.72
N ILE A 78 -8.54 -2.79 21.79
CA ILE A 78 -7.75 -1.56 21.96
C ILE A 78 -8.66 -0.39 22.34
N SER A 79 -8.24 0.39 23.36
CA SER A 79 -8.84 1.68 23.69
C SER A 79 -7.98 2.82 23.12
N ALA A 80 -8.31 3.24 21.90
CA ALA A 80 -7.52 4.23 21.20
C ALA A 80 -7.86 5.67 21.61
N LYS A 81 -6.85 6.48 21.95
CA LYS A 81 -6.96 7.94 22.12
C LYS A 81 -6.98 8.65 20.76
N TRP A 82 -6.36 8.02 19.76
CA TRP A 82 -6.33 8.49 18.38
C TRP A 82 -6.70 7.35 17.45
N LEU A 83 -7.75 7.55 16.67
CA LEU A 83 -8.23 6.60 15.67
C LEU A 83 -8.43 7.33 14.34
N GLN A 84 -7.88 6.78 13.27
CA GLN A 84 -8.03 7.34 11.92
C GLN A 84 -8.16 6.23 10.89
N THR A 85 -8.96 6.49 9.88
CA THR A 85 -9.00 5.69 8.64
C THR A 85 -8.58 6.58 7.48
N SER A 86 -7.76 6.08 6.58
CA SER A 86 -7.40 6.78 5.34
C SER A 86 -7.89 6.01 4.13
N ASP A 87 -8.46 6.78 3.20
CA ASP A 87 -8.88 6.27 1.90
C ASP A 87 -8.32 7.18 0.80
N ILE A 88 -7.08 6.90 0.42
CA ILE A 88 -6.38 7.51 -0.73
C ILE A 88 -5.87 6.41 -1.67
N GLY A 89 -6.67 5.37 -1.83
CA GLY A 89 -6.34 4.19 -2.62
C GLY A 89 -5.12 3.45 -2.07
N GLY A 90 -4.32 2.84 -2.94
CA GLY A 90 -3.14 2.07 -2.55
C GLY A 90 -2.06 2.86 -1.80
N ALA A 91 -2.05 4.19 -1.90
CA ALA A 91 -1.13 5.05 -1.15
C ALA A 91 -1.51 5.18 0.34
N SER A 92 -2.70 4.73 0.76
CA SER A 92 -3.20 4.88 2.14
C SER A 92 -2.24 4.31 3.18
N ALA A 93 -1.64 3.14 2.93
CA ALA A 93 -0.74 2.48 3.88
C ALA A 93 0.49 3.36 4.21
N ILE A 94 1.13 3.91 3.19
CA ILE A 94 2.31 4.80 3.37
C ILE A 94 1.88 6.15 3.97
N GLY A 95 0.75 6.69 3.52
CA GLY A 95 0.16 7.90 4.10
C GLY A 95 -0.10 7.75 5.60
N ASN A 96 -0.56 6.58 6.05
CA ASN A 96 -0.82 6.30 7.45
C ASN A 96 0.44 6.28 8.32
N VAL A 97 1.60 5.90 7.77
CA VAL A 97 2.88 6.00 8.49
C VAL A 97 3.15 7.45 8.88
N THR A 98 2.96 8.38 7.95
CA THR A 98 3.16 9.82 8.23
C THR A 98 2.10 10.37 9.18
N ARG A 99 0.83 9.99 9.01
CA ARG A 99 -0.27 10.43 9.88
C ARG A 99 -0.08 9.94 11.32
N ALA A 100 0.37 8.70 11.50
CA ALA A 100 0.73 8.16 12.81
C ALA A 100 1.92 8.92 13.43
N ALA A 101 2.96 9.22 12.64
CA ALA A 101 4.09 10.01 13.12
C ALA A 101 3.66 11.42 13.55
N MET A 102 2.76 12.06 12.80
CA MET A 102 2.18 13.37 13.18
C MET A 102 1.39 13.27 14.49
N ALA A 103 0.53 12.25 14.64
CA ALA A 103 -0.26 12.04 15.85
C ALA A 103 0.63 11.86 17.09
N ILE A 104 1.70 11.05 16.98
CA ILE A 104 2.64 10.82 18.09
C ILE A 104 3.42 12.11 18.40
N LYS A 105 3.89 12.84 17.40
CA LYS A 105 4.60 14.13 17.62
C LYS A 105 3.72 15.18 18.28
N SER A 106 2.44 15.21 17.91
CA SER A 106 1.46 16.13 18.48
C SER A 106 0.93 15.68 19.86
N GLY A 107 1.33 14.51 20.36
CA GLY A 107 0.90 14.00 21.66
C GLY A 107 -0.52 13.45 21.69
N LEU A 108 -1.14 13.18 20.55
CA LEU A 108 -2.46 12.55 20.45
C LEU A 108 -2.43 11.08 20.88
N CYS A 109 -1.29 10.42 20.70
CA CYS A 109 -1.01 9.07 21.19
C CYS A 109 0.49 8.89 21.43
N GLU A 110 0.87 7.83 22.15
CA GLU A 110 2.27 7.48 22.43
C GLU A 110 2.78 6.31 21.59
N THR A 111 1.88 5.36 21.31
CA THR A 111 2.18 4.15 20.54
C THR A 111 1.08 3.90 19.52
N ALA A 112 1.39 4.01 18.27
CA ALA A 112 0.46 3.80 17.17
C ALA A 112 0.65 2.45 16.49
N MET A 113 -0.45 1.74 16.25
CA MET A 113 -0.54 0.58 15.37
C MET A 113 -1.12 1.03 14.02
N ILE A 114 -0.46 0.64 12.94
CA ILE A 114 -0.86 0.94 11.58
C ILE A 114 -1.21 -0.39 10.91
N LEU A 115 -2.41 -0.52 10.38
CA LEU A 115 -2.91 -1.75 9.80
C LEU A 115 -3.43 -1.53 8.38
N GLY A 116 -2.91 -2.33 7.45
CA GLY A 116 -3.43 -2.50 6.09
C GLY A 116 -3.87 -3.95 5.92
N VAL A 117 -5.18 -4.20 6.02
CA VAL A 117 -5.75 -5.54 6.00
C VAL A 117 -6.96 -5.57 5.11
N ASP A 118 -7.16 -6.65 4.36
CA ASP A 118 -8.32 -6.81 3.49
C ASP A 118 -8.60 -8.28 3.18
N ALA A 119 -9.85 -8.60 2.89
CA ALA A 119 -10.32 -9.93 2.50
C ALA A 119 -11.19 -9.88 1.23
N PRO A 120 -10.78 -9.18 0.15
CA PRO A 120 -11.65 -8.90 -1.00
C PRO A 120 -11.94 -10.14 -1.83
N SER A 121 -11.11 -11.17 -1.77
CA SER A 121 -11.37 -12.41 -2.51
C SER A 121 -12.29 -13.38 -1.78
N THR A 122 -12.45 -13.22 -0.47
CA THR A 122 -13.37 -13.97 0.40
C THR A 122 -14.70 -13.24 0.58
N GLN A 123 -14.65 -11.94 0.84
CA GLN A 123 -15.83 -11.13 1.17
C GLN A 123 -16.02 -10.01 0.15
N TRP A 124 -16.34 -10.38 -1.08
CA TRP A 124 -16.70 -9.40 -2.08
C TRP A 124 -18.08 -8.83 -1.79
N ARG A 125 -18.13 -7.68 -1.13
CA ARG A 125 -19.36 -6.92 -0.87
C ARG A 125 -19.36 -5.58 -1.56
N ALA A 126 -18.25 -5.19 -2.17
CA ALA A 126 -18.09 -3.88 -2.73
C ALA A 126 -18.74 -3.77 -4.11
N TYR A 127 -19.73 -2.95 -4.20
CA TYR A 127 -20.11 -2.35 -5.46
C TYR A 127 -19.28 -1.07 -5.63
N TYR A 128 -18.38 -1.06 -6.60
CA TYR A 128 -17.70 0.14 -7.02
C TYR A 128 -18.59 1.00 -7.90
N GLY A 129 -19.75 1.39 -7.37
CA GLY A 129 -20.58 2.38 -7.99
C GLY A 129 -19.91 3.75 -7.90
N SER A 130 -19.68 4.38 -9.02
CA SER A 130 -19.16 5.74 -9.11
C SER A 130 -19.99 6.50 -10.13
N TYR A 131 -20.19 7.81 -9.91
CA TYR A 131 -20.82 8.66 -10.93
C TYR A 131 -20.08 8.57 -12.28
N ARG A 132 -18.83 8.17 -12.28
CA ARG A 132 -18.04 7.97 -13.51
C ARG A 132 -18.54 6.79 -14.34
N ASN A 133 -19.19 5.81 -13.74
CA ASN A 133 -19.70 4.64 -14.46
C ASN A 133 -20.74 5.02 -15.51
N GLU A 134 -21.51 6.10 -15.30
CA GLU A 134 -22.43 6.63 -16.30
C GLU A 134 -21.74 6.98 -17.63
N PHE A 135 -20.46 7.36 -17.57
CA PHE A 135 -19.67 7.73 -18.73
C PHE A 135 -18.77 6.61 -19.23
N TRP A 136 -18.31 5.72 -18.33
CA TRP A 136 -17.34 4.67 -18.65
C TRP A 136 -17.99 3.40 -19.14
N ASP A 137 -19.09 2.95 -18.52
CA ASP A 137 -19.74 1.70 -18.88
C ASP A 137 -20.24 1.69 -20.34
N PRO A 138 -20.84 2.77 -20.88
CA PRO A 138 -21.25 2.81 -22.28
C PRO A 138 -20.12 2.61 -23.30
N VAL A 139 -18.88 2.96 -22.95
CA VAL A 139 -17.71 2.81 -23.80
C VAL A 139 -16.84 1.59 -23.41
N GLY A 140 -17.33 0.74 -22.51
CA GLY A 140 -16.69 -0.52 -22.13
C GLY A 140 -15.49 -0.36 -21.19
N VAL A 141 -15.26 0.78 -20.57
CA VAL A 141 -14.19 0.99 -19.59
C VAL A 141 -14.67 0.50 -18.24
N GLN A 142 -14.19 -0.68 -17.83
CA GLN A 142 -14.60 -1.29 -16.56
C GLN A 142 -13.41 -1.45 -15.60
N GLY A 143 -13.54 -0.81 -14.46
CA GLY A 143 -12.59 -0.92 -13.34
C GLY A 143 -11.15 -0.49 -13.68
N PRO A 144 -10.21 -0.75 -12.77
CA PRO A 144 -8.80 -0.37 -12.96
C PRO A 144 -8.16 -0.92 -14.23
N PRO A 145 -8.38 -2.19 -14.65
CA PRO A 145 -7.78 -2.69 -15.88
C PRO A 145 -8.18 -1.90 -17.13
N GLY A 146 -9.42 -1.41 -17.20
CA GLY A 146 -9.86 -0.57 -18.31
C GLY A 146 -9.11 0.76 -18.38
N ALA A 147 -8.99 1.43 -17.24
CA ALA A 147 -8.27 2.70 -17.14
C ALA A 147 -6.77 2.54 -17.45
N PHE A 148 -6.12 1.53 -16.88
CA PHE A 148 -4.70 1.25 -17.13
C PHE A 148 -4.43 0.78 -18.56
N GLY A 149 -5.36 0.05 -19.20
CA GLY A 149 -5.26 -0.29 -20.61
C GLY A 149 -5.26 0.94 -21.52
N LEU A 150 -6.13 1.93 -21.23
CA LEU A 150 -6.14 3.21 -21.94
C LEU A 150 -4.84 4.00 -21.72
N LEU A 151 -4.35 4.06 -20.49
CA LEU A 151 -3.08 4.72 -20.16
C LEU A 151 -1.91 4.05 -20.89
N MET A 152 -1.86 2.72 -20.90
CA MET A 152 -0.84 1.95 -21.60
C MET A 152 -0.87 2.18 -23.10
N ASN A 153 -2.06 2.23 -23.71
CA ASN A 153 -2.22 2.60 -25.12
C ASN A 153 -1.66 3.99 -25.43
N ARG A 154 -1.99 4.99 -24.57
CA ARG A 154 -1.48 6.35 -24.75
C ARG A 154 0.04 6.40 -24.66
N TYR A 155 0.59 5.72 -23.66
CA TYR A 155 2.04 5.66 -23.48
C TYR A 155 2.74 4.97 -24.64
N GLU A 156 2.21 3.83 -25.10
CA GLU A 156 2.74 3.11 -26.26
C GLU A 156 2.75 3.97 -27.54
N HIS A 157 1.66 4.71 -27.78
CA HIS A 157 1.58 5.64 -28.90
C HIS A 157 2.63 6.75 -28.83
N GLN A 158 2.93 7.24 -27.63
CA GLN A 158 3.80 8.40 -27.43
C GLN A 158 5.27 8.03 -27.33
N TYR A 159 5.59 6.90 -26.67
CA TYR A 159 6.96 6.53 -26.33
C TYR A 159 7.38 5.13 -26.82
N GLY A 160 6.43 4.31 -27.23
CA GLY A 160 6.64 2.87 -27.42
C GLY A 160 6.72 2.10 -26.10
N ILE A 161 6.58 0.78 -26.17
CA ILE A 161 6.70 -0.12 -25.01
C ILE A 161 7.66 -1.26 -25.35
N ASP A 162 8.62 -1.49 -24.47
CA ASP A 162 9.42 -2.72 -24.48
C ASP A 162 8.69 -3.83 -23.72
N TYR A 163 7.88 -4.61 -24.42
CA TYR A 163 7.16 -5.76 -23.85
C TYR A 163 8.11 -6.84 -23.28
N ARG A 164 9.31 -6.98 -23.80
CA ARG A 164 10.29 -7.91 -23.23
C ARG A 164 10.85 -7.37 -21.91
N GLY A 165 11.00 -6.06 -21.79
CA GLY A 165 11.34 -5.38 -20.53
C GLY A 165 10.28 -5.60 -19.44
N LEU A 166 8.98 -5.41 -19.78
CA LEU A 166 7.88 -5.73 -18.87
C LEU A 166 7.86 -7.22 -18.50
N GLY A 167 8.12 -8.11 -19.47
CA GLY A 167 8.27 -9.54 -19.22
C GLY A 167 9.43 -9.87 -18.26
N ALA A 168 10.56 -9.18 -18.38
CA ALA A 168 11.68 -9.34 -17.45
C ALA A 168 11.31 -8.88 -16.03
N LEU A 169 10.53 -7.80 -15.90
CA LEU A 169 10.00 -7.34 -14.62
C LEU A 169 9.06 -8.38 -14.00
N ALA A 170 8.12 -8.94 -14.79
CA ALA A 170 7.22 -10.01 -14.35
C ALA A 170 8.00 -11.23 -13.82
N VAL A 171 9.06 -11.63 -14.53
CA VAL A 171 9.95 -12.73 -14.10
C VAL A 171 10.67 -12.39 -12.80
N ALA A 172 11.17 -11.16 -12.65
CA ALA A 172 11.85 -10.71 -11.44
C ALA A 172 10.91 -10.74 -10.21
N GLN A 173 9.69 -10.21 -10.35
CA GLN A 173 8.67 -10.27 -9.28
C GLN A 173 8.29 -11.71 -8.95
N ARG A 174 8.12 -12.57 -9.95
CA ARG A 174 7.81 -14.00 -9.73
C ARG A 174 8.94 -14.71 -8.98
N ASN A 175 10.20 -14.42 -9.29
CA ASN A 175 11.36 -14.95 -8.57
C ASN A 175 11.38 -14.46 -7.12
N GLY A 176 10.94 -13.24 -6.84
CA GLY A 176 10.72 -12.73 -5.49
C GLY A 176 9.64 -13.53 -4.74
N ALA A 177 8.48 -13.74 -5.39
CA ALA A 177 7.36 -14.49 -4.83
C ALA A 177 7.73 -15.94 -4.50
N ILE A 178 8.54 -16.61 -5.33
CA ILE A 178 9.02 -17.99 -5.06
C ILE A 178 9.79 -18.06 -3.74
N LYS A 179 10.58 -17.04 -3.42
CA LYS A 179 11.39 -16.96 -2.21
C LYS A 179 10.60 -16.51 -0.98
N ASN A 180 9.46 -15.86 -1.16
CA ASN A 180 8.64 -15.36 -0.07
C ASN A 180 7.67 -16.45 0.42
N PRO A 181 7.79 -16.95 1.67
CA PRO A 181 6.89 -17.96 2.21
C PRO A 181 5.45 -17.47 2.37
N ASN A 182 5.25 -16.14 2.48
CA ASN A 182 3.93 -15.52 2.65
C ASN A 182 3.25 -15.20 1.31
N ALA A 183 3.95 -15.30 0.18
CA ALA A 183 3.33 -15.11 -1.13
C ALA A 183 2.30 -16.21 -1.44
N TYR A 184 1.27 -15.87 -2.22
CA TYR A 184 0.23 -16.80 -2.62
C TYR A 184 0.82 -18.03 -3.32
N GLU A 185 0.54 -19.21 -2.79
CA GLU A 185 1.20 -20.47 -3.16
C GLU A 185 1.11 -20.78 -4.66
N LYS A 186 -0.06 -20.56 -5.27
CA LYS A 186 -0.27 -20.85 -6.70
C LYS A 186 0.54 -19.94 -7.63
N LEU A 187 1.09 -18.82 -7.14
CA LEU A 187 1.98 -17.95 -7.92
C LEU A 187 3.46 -18.24 -7.67
N ARG A 188 3.80 -19.18 -6.78
CA ARG A 188 5.19 -19.53 -6.44
C ARG A 188 5.81 -20.54 -7.41
N HIS A 189 5.68 -20.30 -8.70
CA HIS A 189 6.30 -21.09 -9.77
C HIS A 189 7.02 -20.16 -10.77
N LYS A 190 8.01 -20.69 -11.45
CA LYS A 190 8.76 -19.93 -12.46
C LYS A 190 7.91 -19.60 -13.66
N ILE A 191 8.13 -18.43 -14.24
CA ILE A 191 7.64 -18.02 -15.56
C ILE A 191 8.79 -17.52 -16.40
N THR A 192 8.59 -17.45 -17.69
CA THR A 192 9.52 -16.91 -18.69
C THR A 192 8.99 -15.60 -19.28
N ILE A 193 9.85 -14.88 -19.99
CA ILE A 193 9.43 -13.68 -20.74
C ILE A 193 8.41 -14.07 -21.82
N ASP A 194 8.54 -15.23 -22.44
CA ASP A 194 7.61 -15.69 -23.46
C ASP A 194 6.25 -16.06 -22.86
N ASP A 195 6.19 -16.59 -21.63
CA ASP A 195 4.93 -16.75 -20.90
C ASP A 195 4.20 -15.42 -20.70
N TYR A 196 4.96 -14.36 -20.39
CA TYR A 196 4.39 -13.01 -20.28
C TYR A 196 3.85 -12.52 -21.63
N ILE A 197 4.64 -12.60 -22.69
CA ILE A 197 4.27 -12.12 -24.05
C ILE A 197 3.03 -12.87 -24.57
N ASN A 198 2.92 -14.17 -24.31
CA ASN A 198 1.80 -15.00 -24.74
C ASN A 198 0.62 -15.00 -23.77
N SER A 199 0.71 -14.30 -22.63
CA SER A 199 -0.37 -14.25 -21.66
C SER A 199 -1.59 -13.48 -22.23
N ARG A 200 -2.77 -13.92 -21.82
CA ARG A 200 -4.07 -13.36 -22.27
C ARG A 200 -4.14 -11.86 -21.96
N GLN A 201 -4.57 -11.07 -22.91
CA GLN A 201 -4.93 -9.66 -22.67
C GLN A 201 -6.22 -9.59 -21.84
N VAL A 202 -6.25 -8.69 -20.85
CA VAL A 202 -7.41 -8.42 -19.99
C VAL A 202 -8.09 -7.11 -20.38
N SER A 203 -7.31 -6.13 -20.80
CA SER A 203 -7.76 -4.86 -21.41
C SER A 203 -6.64 -4.38 -22.32
N SER A 204 -6.78 -4.59 -23.63
CA SER A 204 -5.71 -4.36 -24.59
C SER A 204 -5.05 -2.98 -24.42
N PRO A 205 -3.69 -2.90 -24.40
CA PRO A 205 -2.71 -3.99 -24.56
C PRO A 205 -2.34 -4.70 -23.25
N LEU A 206 -2.94 -4.31 -22.12
CA LEU A 206 -2.68 -4.84 -20.76
C LEU A 206 -2.96 -6.34 -20.70
N ARG A 207 -2.01 -7.11 -20.17
CA ARG A 207 -2.05 -8.57 -20.08
C ARG A 207 -2.38 -9.08 -18.68
N LEU A 208 -2.73 -10.34 -18.59
CA LEU A 208 -3.01 -11.00 -17.30
C LEU A 208 -1.80 -10.94 -16.34
N LEU A 209 -0.59 -11.11 -16.87
CA LEU A 209 0.63 -11.06 -16.07
C LEU A 209 1.11 -9.64 -15.76
N ASP A 210 0.48 -8.62 -16.34
CA ASP A 210 0.64 -7.25 -15.88
C ASP A 210 -0.17 -6.94 -14.63
N SER A 211 -1.24 -7.69 -14.39
CA SER A 211 -2.30 -7.30 -13.47
C SER A 211 -2.16 -7.93 -12.10
N VAL A 212 -2.41 -7.16 -11.05
CA VAL A 212 -2.57 -7.66 -9.69
C VAL A 212 -3.76 -8.61 -9.59
N MET A 213 -3.69 -9.53 -8.64
CA MET A 213 -4.74 -10.51 -8.36
C MET A 213 -5.48 -10.13 -7.06
N TRP A 214 -6.80 -10.23 -7.06
CA TRP A 214 -7.58 -10.16 -5.84
C TRP A 214 -7.15 -11.25 -4.85
N ALA A 215 -6.66 -10.84 -3.68
CA ALA A 215 -6.14 -11.72 -2.65
C ALA A 215 -6.45 -11.16 -1.26
N ASP A 216 -6.48 -12.04 -0.26
CA ASP A 216 -6.73 -11.71 1.12
C ASP A 216 -5.42 -11.73 1.89
N GLY A 217 -5.26 -10.77 2.78
CA GLY A 217 -4.08 -10.68 3.63
C GLY A 217 -3.94 -9.31 4.27
N GLY A 218 -2.89 -9.17 5.04
CA GLY A 218 -2.64 -7.91 5.72
C GLY A 218 -1.23 -7.78 6.24
N ASN A 219 -0.88 -6.55 6.53
CA ASN A 219 0.35 -6.19 7.19
C ASN A 219 0.12 -5.05 8.17
N GLY A 220 1.09 -4.84 9.05
CA GLY A 220 1.01 -3.76 10.02
C GLY A 220 2.36 -3.40 10.61
N LEU A 221 2.36 -2.23 11.24
CA LEU A 221 3.53 -1.64 11.87
C LEU A 221 3.17 -1.16 13.28
N VAL A 222 4.18 -1.11 14.16
CA VAL A 222 4.10 -0.35 15.42
C VAL A 222 5.08 0.81 15.36
N MET A 223 4.60 2.01 15.67
CA MET A 223 5.36 3.24 15.74
C MET A 223 5.27 3.88 17.12
N MET A 224 6.35 4.53 17.54
CA MET A 224 6.42 5.30 18.79
C MET A 224 7.57 6.30 18.76
N LYS A 225 7.66 7.14 19.81
CA LYS A 225 8.86 7.96 19.99
C LYS A 225 10.10 7.10 20.19
N THR A 226 11.20 7.49 19.57
CA THR A 226 12.50 6.81 19.68
C THR A 226 12.95 6.69 21.14
N SER A 227 12.67 7.68 21.98
CA SER A 227 12.95 7.65 23.41
C SER A 227 12.19 6.54 24.14
N ARG A 228 10.90 6.34 23.79
CA ARG A 228 10.07 5.24 24.34
C ARG A 228 10.60 3.88 23.87
N ALA A 229 10.92 3.73 22.60
CA ALA A 229 11.48 2.50 22.04
C ALA A 229 12.79 2.10 22.75
N LYS A 230 13.67 3.07 23.04
CA LYS A 230 14.89 2.84 23.80
C LYS A 230 14.61 2.38 25.22
N LYS A 231 13.66 3.02 25.93
CA LYS A 231 13.26 2.61 27.29
C LYS A 231 12.69 1.19 27.34
N LEU A 232 11.99 0.77 26.30
CA LEU A 232 11.43 -0.58 26.17
C LEU A 232 12.45 -1.61 25.65
N GLY A 233 13.70 -1.22 25.40
CA GLY A 233 14.74 -2.12 24.91
C GLY A 233 14.53 -2.60 23.46
N LEU A 234 13.68 -1.91 22.67
CA LEU A 234 13.45 -2.23 21.27
C LEU A 234 14.61 -1.75 20.42
N THR A 235 15.41 -2.69 19.89
CA THR A 235 16.67 -2.39 19.18
C THR A 235 16.46 -2.14 17.68
N ASN A 236 15.52 -2.84 17.06
CA ASN A 236 15.19 -2.68 15.64
C ASN A 236 14.34 -1.42 15.47
N ARG A 237 14.95 -0.36 14.97
CA ARG A 237 14.29 0.93 14.76
C ARG A 237 14.53 1.40 13.35
N ILE A 238 13.45 1.61 12.60
CA ILE A 238 13.46 2.17 11.25
C ILE A 238 12.87 3.57 11.33
N TYR A 239 13.53 4.53 10.68
CA TYR A 239 13.16 5.93 10.76
C TYR A 239 12.58 6.42 9.44
N PRO A 240 11.30 6.78 9.37
CA PRO A 240 10.82 7.61 8.27
C PRO A 240 11.50 8.96 8.38
N ILE A 241 12.11 9.44 7.29
CA ILE A 241 12.92 10.66 7.29
C ILE A 241 12.37 11.75 6.38
N SER A 242 11.51 11.40 5.43
CA SER A 242 10.87 12.35 4.54
C SER A 242 9.56 11.81 4.02
N TYR A 243 8.67 12.71 3.63
CA TYR A 243 7.38 12.39 3.04
C TYR A 243 6.90 13.52 2.14
N ALA A 244 6.27 13.16 1.04
CA ALA A 244 5.47 14.06 0.22
C ALA A 244 4.27 13.31 -0.34
N GLU A 245 3.17 14.02 -0.50
CA GLU A 245 1.92 13.52 -1.05
C GLU A 245 1.35 14.54 -2.02
N ILE A 246 0.74 14.08 -3.09
CA ILE A 246 -0.09 14.86 -3.98
C ILE A 246 -1.25 13.99 -4.45
N SER A 247 -2.45 14.52 -4.38
CA SER A 247 -3.66 13.86 -4.88
C SER A 247 -4.18 14.60 -6.11
N ASN A 248 -4.77 13.84 -7.04
CA ASN A 248 -5.35 14.39 -8.26
C ASN A 248 -4.38 15.31 -9.02
N PHE A 249 -3.18 14.78 -9.28
CA PHE A 249 -2.13 15.52 -9.98
C PHE A 249 -2.66 16.12 -11.29
N ASP A 250 -2.43 17.41 -11.46
CA ASP A 250 -2.80 18.22 -12.62
C ASP A 250 -4.31 18.25 -12.97
N CYS A 251 -5.16 17.85 -12.04
CA CYS A 251 -6.61 17.80 -12.23
C CYS A 251 -7.22 19.18 -12.51
N ALA A 252 -6.65 20.24 -11.93
CA ALA A 252 -7.08 21.62 -12.15
C ALA A 252 -6.89 22.06 -13.61
N ASN A 253 -5.95 21.46 -14.32
CA ASN A 253 -5.68 21.67 -15.75
C ASN A 253 -6.32 20.58 -16.64
N GLN A 254 -7.27 19.80 -16.10
CA GLN A 254 -7.96 18.71 -16.81
C GLN A 254 -7.01 17.61 -17.28
N THR A 255 -5.88 17.40 -16.57
CA THR A 255 -4.89 16.37 -16.84
C THR A 255 -4.49 16.27 -18.33
N PRO A 256 -3.82 17.29 -18.90
CA PRO A 256 -3.55 17.35 -20.33
C PRO A 256 -2.62 16.22 -20.81
N ASP A 257 -1.82 15.68 -19.90
CA ASP A 257 -0.97 14.51 -20.14
C ASP A 257 -1.19 13.43 -19.09
N ILE A 258 -1.93 12.39 -19.45
CA ILE A 258 -2.22 11.27 -18.56
C ILE A 258 -0.99 10.38 -18.29
N THR A 259 0.10 10.53 -19.04
CA THR A 259 1.37 9.80 -18.82
C THR A 259 2.24 10.47 -17.77
N ALA A 260 1.98 11.74 -17.46
CA ALA A 260 2.62 12.45 -16.36
C ALA A 260 1.94 12.13 -15.03
N THR A 261 2.71 11.79 -14.01
CA THR A 261 2.18 11.43 -12.69
C THR A 261 2.70 12.34 -11.60
N GLY A 262 2.04 12.34 -10.45
CA GLY A 262 2.47 13.08 -9.25
C GLY A 262 3.88 12.73 -8.76
N HIS A 263 4.44 11.59 -9.18
CA HIS A 263 5.82 11.21 -8.85
C HIS A 263 6.84 12.24 -9.33
N SER A 264 6.58 12.93 -10.46
CA SER A 264 7.43 14.00 -10.97
C SER A 264 7.59 15.18 -10.00
N VAL A 265 6.63 15.35 -9.10
CA VAL A 265 6.62 16.41 -8.06
C VAL A 265 7.10 15.86 -6.72
N VAL A 266 6.52 14.73 -6.25
CA VAL A 266 6.81 14.22 -4.92
C VAL A 266 8.19 13.56 -4.83
N GLY A 267 8.66 12.89 -5.88
CA GLY A 267 9.98 12.22 -5.89
C GLY A 267 11.13 13.19 -5.62
N PRO A 268 11.32 14.24 -6.44
CA PRO A 268 12.35 15.25 -6.18
C PRO A 268 12.20 15.93 -4.82
N LYS A 269 10.97 16.13 -4.35
CA LYS A 269 10.69 16.74 -3.05
C LYS A 269 11.18 15.87 -1.90
N VAL A 270 10.83 14.58 -1.85
CA VAL A 270 11.23 13.70 -0.75
C VAL A 270 12.74 13.53 -0.67
N LEU A 271 13.43 13.41 -1.80
CA LEU A 271 14.89 13.32 -1.84
C LEU A 271 15.55 14.62 -1.32
N ARG A 272 15.09 15.77 -1.79
CA ARG A 272 15.59 17.07 -1.35
C ARG A 272 15.38 17.28 0.16
N ASP A 273 14.19 16.98 0.67
CA ASP A 273 13.82 17.17 2.07
C ASP A 273 14.58 16.19 2.98
N ALA A 274 14.90 14.98 2.49
CA ALA A 274 15.79 14.02 3.14
C ALA A 274 17.28 14.35 3.01
N LYS A 275 17.65 15.33 2.17
CA LYS A 275 19.03 15.64 1.78
C LYS A 275 19.78 14.47 1.13
N LEU A 276 19.05 13.67 0.34
CA LEU A 276 19.55 12.51 -0.40
C LEU A 276 19.50 12.76 -1.91
N LYS A 277 20.29 12.00 -2.64
CA LYS A 277 20.25 11.87 -4.09
C LYS A 277 19.73 10.48 -4.46
N ALA A 278 19.25 10.27 -5.67
CA ALA A 278 18.78 8.97 -6.13
C ALA A 278 19.83 7.84 -5.95
N LYS A 279 21.11 8.15 -6.12
CA LYS A 279 22.22 7.19 -5.92
C LYS A 279 22.43 6.74 -4.47
N ASP A 280 21.84 7.45 -3.51
CA ASP A 280 21.93 7.14 -2.08
C ASP A 280 20.76 6.23 -1.62
N VAL A 281 19.91 5.82 -2.56
CA VAL A 281 18.76 4.93 -2.34
C VAL A 281 19.15 3.51 -2.71
N ASP A 282 19.16 2.61 -1.73
CA ASP A 282 19.51 1.21 -1.92
C ASP A 282 18.35 0.37 -2.47
N MET A 283 17.10 0.73 -2.13
CA MET A 283 15.89 0.04 -2.58
C MET A 283 14.79 1.03 -2.93
N PHE A 284 14.08 0.72 -4.01
CA PHE A 284 12.89 1.43 -4.44
C PHE A 284 11.71 0.46 -4.49
N HIS A 285 10.59 0.82 -3.87
CA HIS A 285 9.36 0.04 -3.84
C HIS A 285 8.25 0.86 -4.50
N PRO A 286 8.07 0.76 -5.82
CA PRO A 286 6.95 1.39 -6.51
C PRO A 286 5.64 0.67 -6.17
N TYR A 287 4.51 1.34 -6.36
CA TYR A 287 3.20 0.71 -6.36
C TYR A 287 3.02 -0.05 -7.68
N ASP A 288 2.97 -1.37 -7.59
CA ASP A 288 3.00 -2.30 -8.71
C ASP A 288 1.65 -2.99 -8.98
N ASP A 289 0.57 -2.24 -8.83
CA ASP A 289 -0.79 -2.67 -9.16
C ASP A 289 -0.88 -3.25 -10.59
N PHE A 290 -0.17 -2.60 -11.50
CA PHE A 290 0.10 -3.10 -12.85
C PHE A 290 1.58 -2.93 -13.16
N LEU A 291 2.20 -3.92 -13.84
CA LEU A 291 3.63 -3.85 -14.20
C LEU A 291 3.99 -2.58 -14.96
N PHE A 292 3.08 -2.13 -15.82
CA PHE A 292 3.25 -0.90 -16.58
C PHE A 292 3.35 0.36 -15.71
N ALA A 293 2.82 0.34 -14.47
CA ALA A 293 2.89 1.48 -13.56
C ALA A 293 4.26 1.65 -12.88
N VAL A 294 5.14 0.65 -12.97
CA VAL A 294 6.49 0.62 -12.40
C VAL A 294 7.49 1.31 -13.31
#